data_884d8461c6527ef50c22e4d5e48614c8
#
_entry.id   884d8461c6527ef50c22e4d5e48614c8
#
_cell.length_a   1.000
_cell.length_b   1.000
_cell.length_c   1.000
_cell.angle_alpha   90.00
_cell.angle_beta   90.00
_cell.angle_gamma   90.00
#
_symmetry.space_group_name_H-M   'P 1'
#
loop_
_entity.id
_entity.type
_entity.pdbx_description
1 polymer ?
#
loop_
_entity_poly.entity_id
_entity_poly.type
_entity_poly.pdbx_seq_one_letter_code
_entity_poly.pdbx_strand_id
1 'polypeptide(L)'
;MIDVVLADDQALVRGGFRALIDSEDDMRVVAEAATGDDAVRLALEHLPDVVLMDIRMPGLDGLEATRRIVADRAASHVHVVVVTTFELDEYVTDAIRGGASGFLVKDTEPVDLVRAVRVAARGDALLSPTVTRRLLSRVADATRAVGPXXXXXVVSRSSRRASTRCSSRSRAGCRTRRSPGRSSCRSRP
;
A
#
# COMPACT_ATOMS: atom_id res chain seq x y z
N MET A 1 -20.66 8.11 10.20
CA MET A 1 -21.16 8.55 8.86
C MET A 1 -19.94 8.62 7.97
N ILE A 2 -19.97 7.92 6.84
CA ILE A 2 -18.84 7.90 5.89
C ILE A 2 -19.02 9.08 4.92
N ASP A 3 -18.09 10.00 4.92
CA ASP A 3 -18.09 11.16 4.03
C ASP A 3 -17.38 10.80 2.71
N VAL A 4 -18.06 11.02 1.59
CA VAL A 4 -17.58 10.61 0.27
C VAL A 4 -17.46 11.82 -0.66
N VAL A 5 -16.36 11.93 -1.38
CA VAL A 5 -16.19 12.86 -2.51
C VAL A 5 -16.27 12.06 -3.81
N LEU A 6 -17.05 12.55 -4.77
CA LEU A 6 -17.17 11.96 -6.10
C LEU A 6 -16.37 12.78 -7.11
N ALA A 7 -15.50 12.13 -7.86
CA ALA A 7 -14.71 12.77 -8.91
C ALA A 7 -14.87 12.01 -10.24
N ASP A 8 -15.61 12.60 -11.18
CA ASP A 8 -15.93 11.99 -12.48
C ASP A 8 -16.35 13.12 -13.42
N ASP A 9 -15.89 13.13 -14.66
CA ASP A 9 -16.27 14.19 -15.62
C ASP A 9 -17.70 14.04 -16.13
N GLN A 10 -18.29 12.84 -16.02
CA GLN A 10 -19.62 12.54 -16.52
C GLN A 10 -20.70 12.83 -15.48
N ALA A 11 -21.46 13.90 -15.64
CA ALA A 11 -22.50 14.33 -14.71
C ALA A 11 -23.55 13.23 -14.41
N LEU A 12 -23.89 12.42 -15.42
CA LEU A 12 -24.86 11.33 -15.25
C LEU A 12 -24.32 10.24 -14.31
N VAL A 13 -23.05 9.90 -14.44
CA VAL A 13 -22.37 8.90 -13.59
C VAL A 13 -22.29 9.43 -12.15
N ARG A 14 -21.85 10.70 -11.98
CA ARG A 14 -21.80 11.33 -10.65
C ARG A 14 -23.19 11.31 -9.99
N GLY A 15 -24.23 11.71 -10.74
CA GLY A 15 -25.61 11.71 -10.22
C GLY A 15 -26.08 10.31 -9.81
N GLY A 16 -25.71 9.29 -10.58
CA GLY A 16 -26.01 7.89 -10.24
C GLY A 16 -25.32 7.44 -8.97
N PHE A 17 -24.02 7.70 -8.86
CA PHE A 17 -23.26 7.34 -7.66
C PHE A 17 -23.74 8.12 -6.43
N ARG A 18 -24.06 9.41 -6.60
CA ARG A 18 -24.64 10.23 -5.53
C ARG A 18 -25.94 9.62 -5.00
N ALA A 19 -26.88 9.34 -5.92
CA ALA A 19 -28.18 8.77 -5.53
C ALA A 19 -28.01 7.44 -4.78
N LEU A 20 -27.05 6.61 -5.22
CA LEU A 20 -26.76 5.32 -4.60
C LEU A 20 -26.16 5.50 -3.20
N ILE A 21 -25.16 6.36 -3.05
CA ILE A 21 -24.48 6.58 -1.76
C ILE A 21 -25.42 7.26 -0.76
N ASP A 22 -26.13 8.31 -1.20
CA ASP A 22 -27.06 9.04 -0.33
C ASP A 22 -28.32 8.20 0.04
N SER A 23 -28.56 7.05 -0.61
CA SER A 23 -29.63 6.13 -0.22
C SER A 23 -29.26 5.25 0.99
N GLU A 24 -27.98 5.24 1.38
CA GLU A 24 -27.51 4.44 2.51
C GLU A 24 -27.47 5.30 3.79
N ASP A 25 -27.95 4.78 4.92
CA ASP A 25 -28.05 5.52 6.18
C ASP A 25 -26.67 5.85 6.80
N ASP A 26 -25.61 5.16 6.39
CA ASP A 26 -24.28 5.24 7.00
C ASP A 26 -23.26 6.04 6.18
N MET A 27 -23.69 6.63 5.04
CA MET A 27 -22.77 7.39 4.18
C MET A 27 -23.47 8.57 3.50
N ARG A 28 -22.69 9.52 2.99
CA ARG A 28 -23.21 10.69 2.25
C ARG A 28 -22.16 11.28 1.32
N VAL A 29 -22.60 11.91 0.25
CA VAL A 29 -21.72 12.65 -0.67
C VAL A 29 -21.56 14.09 -0.15
N VAL A 30 -20.34 14.46 0.21
CA VAL A 30 -20.04 15.81 0.74
C VAL A 30 -19.61 16.78 -0.36
N ALA A 31 -19.06 16.31 -1.48
CA ALA A 31 -18.67 17.15 -2.60
C ALA A 31 -18.56 16.36 -3.90
N GLU A 32 -18.66 17.10 -5.03
CA GLU A 32 -18.52 16.52 -6.37
C GLU A 32 -17.49 17.32 -7.19
N ALA A 33 -16.65 16.64 -7.92
CA ALA A 33 -15.63 17.19 -8.81
C ALA A 33 -15.84 16.68 -10.24
N ALA A 34 -15.64 17.56 -11.22
CA ALA A 34 -15.65 17.18 -12.64
C ALA A 34 -14.26 17.16 -13.25
N THR A 35 -13.24 17.55 -12.48
CA THR A 35 -11.83 17.58 -12.90
C THR A 35 -10.94 17.05 -11.79
N GLY A 36 -9.75 16.58 -12.15
CA GLY A 36 -8.78 16.10 -11.17
C GLY A 36 -8.29 17.20 -10.23
N ASP A 37 -8.15 18.43 -10.73
CA ASP A 37 -7.73 19.58 -9.90
C ASP A 37 -8.79 19.91 -8.84
N ASP A 38 -10.07 19.89 -9.20
CA ASP A 38 -11.17 20.05 -8.24
C ASP A 38 -11.22 18.89 -7.25
N ALA A 39 -10.99 17.66 -7.72
CA ALA A 39 -10.97 16.49 -6.86
C ALA A 39 -9.92 16.62 -5.76
N VAL A 40 -8.70 17.03 -6.11
CA VAL A 40 -7.62 17.27 -5.13
C VAL A 40 -8.04 18.39 -4.16
N ARG A 41 -8.51 19.53 -4.69
CA ARG A 41 -8.93 20.67 -3.86
C ARG A 41 -10.03 20.27 -2.86
N LEU A 42 -11.07 19.61 -3.34
CA LEU A 42 -12.22 19.21 -2.50
C LEU A 42 -11.85 18.11 -1.51
N ALA A 43 -10.98 17.18 -1.88
CA ALA A 43 -10.47 16.15 -0.96
C ALA A 43 -9.70 16.80 0.20
N LEU A 44 -8.88 17.82 -0.07
CA LEU A 44 -8.11 18.52 0.97
C LEU A 44 -8.96 19.48 1.78
N GLU A 45 -10.02 20.02 1.20
CA GLU A 45 -10.95 20.94 1.88
C GLU A 45 -11.90 20.19 2.83
N HIS A 46 -12.47 19.08 2.37
CA HIS A 46 -13.47 18.31 3.12
C HIS A 46 -12.89 17.16 3.94
N LEU A 47 -11.69 16.69 3.60
CA LEU A 47 -11.01 15.56 4.25
C LEU A 47 -11.96 14.36 4.42
N PRO A 48 -12.56 13.87 3.31
CA PRO A 48 -13.54 12.78 3.38
C PRO A 48 -12.89 11.46 3.80
N ASP A 49 -13.71 10.49 4.20
CA ASP A 49 -13.24 9.12 4.42
C ASP A 49 -12.83 8.44 3.11
N VAL A 50 -13.62 8.69 2.03
CA VAL A 50 -13.40 8.03 0.74
C VAL A 50 -13.53 9.04 -0.42
N VAL A 51 -12.66 8.92 -1.40
CA VAL A 51 -12.80 9.60 -2.70
C VAL A 51 -13.03 8.52 -3.77
N LEU A 52 -14.15 8.57 -4.47
CA LEU A 52 -14.38 7.78 -5.68
C LEU A 52 -13.82 8.59 -6.86
N MET A 53 -12.80 8.07 -7.52
CA MET A 53 -11.97 8.82 -8.47
C MET A 53 -12.00 8.18 -9.85
N ASP A 54 -12.58 8.84 -10.85
CA ASP A 54 -12.40 8.40 -12.24
C ASP A 54 -10.98 8.71 -12.70
N ILE A 55 -10.47 7.88 -13.60
CA ILE A 55 -9.14 8.07 -14.20
C ILE A 55 -9.18 9.18 -15.24
N ARG A 56 -10.20 9.15 -16.11
CA ARG A 56 -10.24 10.05 -17.27
C ARG A 56 -11.06 11.30 -17.00
N MET A 57 -10.38 12.36 -16.60
CA MET A 57 -10.98 13.67 -16.36
C MET A 57 -10.21 14.77 -17.11
N PRO A 58 -10.85 15.87 -17.45
CA PRO A 58 -10.16 17.02 -18.08
C PRO A 58 -9.10 17.62 -17.15
N GLY A 59 -8.02 18.09 -17.73
CA GLY A 59 -6.91 18.69 -17.00
C GLY A 59 -6.06 17.65 -16.31
N LEU A 60 -6.07 17.62 -14.99
CA LEU A 60 -5.36 16.63 -14.18
C LEU A 60 -6.10 15.29 -14.23
N ASP A 61 -5.42 14.22 -14.62
CA ASP A 61 -6.03 12.88 -14.62
C ASP A 61 -6.17 12.34 -13.19
N GLY A 62 -7.08 11.36 -13.01
CA GLY A 62 -7.39 10.81 -11.70
C GLY A 62 -6.25 10.03 -11.04
N LEU A 63 -5.31 9.48 -11.82
CA LEU A 63 -4.15 8.78 -11.25
C LEU A 63 -3.19 9.77 -10.60
N GLU A 64 -2.95 10.89 -11.29
CA GLU A 64 -2.11 11.96 -10.73
C GLU A 64 -2.82 12.66 -9.57
N ALA A 65 -4.15 12.88 -9.68
CA ALA A 65 -4.95 13.40 -8.56
C ALA A 65 -4.83 12.50 -7.33
N THR A 66 -4.93 11.18 -7.52
CA THR A 66 -4.75 10.19 -6.45
C THR A 66 -3.38 10.33 -5.78
N ARG A 67 -2.31 10.43 -6.58
CA ARG A 67 -0.94 10.61 -6.03
C ARG A 67 -0.84 11.85 -5.16
N ARG A 68 -1.44 12.97 -5.61
CA ARG A 68 -1.41 14.24 -4.86
C ARG A 68 -2.17 14.16 -3.56
N ILE A 69 -3.35 13.54 -3.56
CA ILE A 69 -4.17 13.37 -2.34
C ILE A 69 -3.40 12.49 -1.33
N VAL A 70 -2.93 11.32 -1.79
CA VAL A 70 -2.24 10.35 -0.92
C VAL A 70 -0.91 10.88 -0.38
N ALA A 71 -0.22 11.76 -1.14
CA ALA A 71 1.05 12.35 -0.70
C ALA A 71 0.86 13.45 0.35
N ASP A 72 -0.35 13.99 0.50
CA ASP A 72 -0.62 15.07 1.44
C ASP A 72 -0.84 14.52 2.86
N ARG A 73 -0.07 15.01 3.81
CA ARG A 73 -0.16 14.56 5.21
C ARG A 73 -1.50 14.90 5.88
N ALA A 74 -2.15 15.97 5.46
CA ALA A 74 -3.47 16.34 6.00
C ALA A 74 -4.53 15.32 5.59
N ALA A 75 -4.36 14.68 4.42
CA ALA A 75 -5.28 13.69 3.87
C ALA A 75 -4.86 12.24 4.17
N SER A 76 -4.03 12.00 5.20
CA SER A 76 -3.48 10.67 5.50
C SER A 76 -4.55 9.61 5.85
N HIS A 77 -5.74 10.03 6.21
CA HIS A 77 -6.88 9.13 6.48
C HIS A 77 -7.82 8.99 5.28
N VAL A 78 -7.59 9.77 4.21
CA VAL A 78 -8.45 9.75 3.02
C VAL A 78 -8.09 8.53 2.16
N HIS A 79 -9.06 7.72 1.84
CA HIS A 79 -8.89 6.53 1.01
C HIS A 79 -9.40 6.76 -0.40
N VAL A 80 -8.56 6.60 -1.41
CA VAL A 80 -8.97 6.80 -2.79
C VAL A 80 -9.30 5.45 -3.44
N VAL A 81 -10.53 5.32 -3.94
CA VAL A 81 -10.99 4.17 -4.73
C VAL A 81 -11.11 4.63 -6.19
N VAL A 82 -10.29 4.07 -7.05
CA VAL A 82 -10.31 4.40 -8.48
C VAL A 82 -11.49 3.67 -9.14
N VAL A 83 -12.28 4.40 -9.91
CA VAL A 83 -13.44 3.85 -10.63
C VAL A 83 -13.32 4.22 -12.11
N THR A 84 -13.34 3.24 -13.01
CA THR A 84 -13.10 3.50 -14.44
C THR A 84 -13.95 2.61 -15.34
N THR A 85 -14.17 3.05 -16.58
CA THR A 85 -14.85 2.22 -17.59
C THR A 85 -13.95 1.13 -18.18
N PHE A 86 -12.64 1.24 -18.03
CA PHE A 86 -11.69 0.33 -18.68
C PHE A 86 -10.73 -0.33 -17.68
N GLU A 87 -10.73 -1.66 -17.67
CA GLU A 87 -9.76 -2.47 -16.93
C GLU A 87 -8.44 -2.62 -17.73
N LEU A 88 -7.78 -1.50 -18.08
CA LEU A 88 -6.46 -1.61 -18.67
C LEU A 88 -5.44 -1.93 -17.57
N ASP A 89 -4.66 -2.95 -17.78
CA ASP A 89 -3.66 -3.44 -16.80
C ASP A 89 -2.69 -2.35 -16.34
N GLU A 90 -2.41 -1.39 -17.21
CA GLU A 90 -1.54 -0.25 -16.91
C GLU A 90 -2.17 0.63 -15.82
N TYR A 91 -3.46 0.96 -15.97
CA TYR A 91 -4.18 1.81 -15.01
C TYR A 91 -4.28 1.17 -13.62
N VAL A 92 -4.53 -0.14 -13.56
CA VAL A 92 -4.57 -0.88 -12.29
C VAL A 92 -3.22 -0.77 -11.57
N THR A 93 -2.13 -1.01 -12.31
CA THR A 93 -0.78 -0.96 -11.74
C THR A 93 -0.44 0.45 -11.25
N ASP A 94 -0.76 1.46 -12.06
CA ASP A 94 -0.45 2.86 -11.74
C ASP A 94 -1.31 3.40 -10.59
N ALA A 95 -2.58 2.98 -10.49
CA ALA A 95 -3.45 3.32 -9.36
C ALA A 95 -2.87 2.78 -8.04
N ILE A 96 -2.47 1.51 -8.03
CA ILE A 96 -1.89 0.88 -6.83
C ILE A 96 -0.56 1.55 -6.45
N ARG A 97 0.31 1.81 -7.43
CA ARG A 97 1.58 2.52 -7.21
C ARG A 97 1.35 3.95 -6.71
N GLY A 98 0.24 4.56 -7.15
CA GLY A 98 -0.19 5.88 -6.69
C GLY A 98 -0.78 5.89 -5.29
N GLY A 99 -0.97 4.73 -4.68
CA GLY A 99 -1.50 4.59 -3.32
C GLY A 99 -3.01 4.47 -3.24
N ALA A 100 -3.69 4.14 -4.34
CA ALA A 100 -5.13 3.88 -4.30
C ALA A 100 -5.46 2.72 -3.37
N SER A 101 -6.48 2.87 -2.54
CA SER A 101 -6.98 1.86 -1.62
C SER A 101 -7.84 0.81 -2.30
N GLY A 102 -8.37 1.13 -3.48
CA GLY A 102 -9.22 0.20 -4.23
C GLY A 102 -9.30 0.54 -5.71
N PHE A 103 -9.81 -0.43 -6.47
CA PHE A 103 -10.02 -0.28 -7.91
C PHE A 103 -11.31 -1.00 -8.31
N LEU A 104 -12.21 -0.28 -8.97
CA LEU A 104 -13.50 -0.76 -9.44
C LEU A 104 -13.72 -0.42 -10.93
N VAL A 105 -14.61 -1.13 -11.55
CA VAL A 105 -15.10 -0.81 -12.90
C VAL A 105 -16.48 -0.15 -12.77
N LYS A 106 -16.78 0.85 -13.61
CA LYS A 106 -18.04 1.62 -13.55
C LYS A 106 -19.30 0.76 -13.80
N ASP A 107 -19.15 -0.44 -14.36
CA ASP A 107 -20.24 -1.41 -14.53
C ASP A 107 -20.39 -2.37 -13.34
N THR A 108 -19.66 -2.12 -12.25
CA THR A 108 -19.80 -2.85 -10.98
C THR A 108 -21.23 -2.73 -10.45
N GLU A 109 -21.77 -3.82 -9.92
CA GLU A 109 -23.10 -3.84 -9.32
C GLU A 109 -23.19 -2.79 -8.18
N PRO A 110 -24.35 -2.09 -8.05
CA PRO A 110 -24.51 -1.08 -6.99
C PRO A 110 -24.14 -1.54 -5.59
N VAL A 111 -24.51 -2.77 -5.23
CA VAL A 111 -24.21 -3.37 -3.93
C VAL A 111 -22.68 -3.48 -3.69
N ASP A 112 -21.95 -3.81 -4.75
CA ASP A 112 -20.48 -3.94 -4.65
C ASP A 112 -19.80 -2.57 -4.58
N LEU A 113 -20.35 -1.53 -5.21
CA LEU A 113 -19.85 -0.17 -5.06
C LEU A 113 -20.01 0.31 -3.60
N VAL A 114 -21.21 0.16 -3.03
CA VAL A 114 -21.49 0.52 -1.63
C VAL A 114 -20.58 -0.26 -0.67
N ARG A 115 -20.41 -1.55 -0.92
CA ARG A 115 -19.50 -2.39 -0.15
C ARG A 115 -18.05 -1.90 -0.23
N ALA A 116 -17.62 -1.49 -1.44
CA ALA A 116 -16.26 -0.98 -1.65
C ALA A 116 -16.00 0.31 -0.85
N VAL A 117 -16.97 1.22 -0.82
CA VAL A 117 -16.87 2.44 -0.01
C VAL A 117 -16.71 2.09 1.48
N ARG A 118 -17.53 1.14 1.98
CA ARG A 118 -17.44 0.71 3.40
C ARG A 118 -16.09 0.06 3.73
N VAL A 119 -15.55 -0.75 2.81
CA VAL A 119 -14.27 -1.43 2.99
C VAL A 119 -13.13 -0.41 2.98
N ALA A 120 -13.15 0.50 2.00
CA ALA A 120 -12.13 1.56 1.89
C ALA A 120 -12.13 2.49 3.10
N ALA A 121 -13.30 2.89 3.61
CA ALA A 121 -13.43 3.75 4.79
C ALA A 121 -12.82 3.14 6.07
N ARG A 122 -12.64 1.82 6.12
CA ARG A 122 -11.98 1.13 7.23
C ARG A 122 -10.47 1.02 7.05
N GLY A 123 -9.96 1.51 5.92
CA GLY A 123 -8.54 1.38 5.58
C GLY A 123 -8.17 0.04 4.97
N ASP A 124 -9.14 -0.77 4.60
CA ASP A 124 -8.88 -2.05 3.92
C ASP A 124 -8.77 -1.83 2.41
N ALA A 125 -7.94 -2.63 1.75
CA ALA A 125 -7.80 -2.58 0.30
C ALA A 125 -8.86 -3.47 -0.38
N LEU A 126 -9.47 -2.95 -1.43
CA LEU A 126 -10.45 -3.71 -2.20
C LEU A 126 -10.06 -3.76 -3.68
N LEU A 127 -9.86 -4.96 -4.16
CA LEU A 127 -9.60 -5.22 -5.57
C LEU A 127 -10.61 -6.28 -6.06
N SER A 128 -11.15 -6.07 -7.24
CA SER A 128 -12.02 -7.09 -7.83
C SER A 128 -11.24 -8.39 -8.05
N PRO A 129 -11.92 -9.55 -8.08
CA PRO A 129 -11.24 -10.83 -8.34
C PRO A 129 -10.45 -10.83 -9.66
N THR A 130 -10.94 -10.13 -10.67
CA THR A 130 -10.28 -10.00 -11.97
C THR A 130 -8.96 -9.23 -11.82
N VAL A 131 -9.00 -8.08 -11.15
CA VAL A 131 -7.82 -7.24 -10.88
C VAL A 131 -6.80 -8.01 -10.02
N THR A 132 -7.27 -8.71 -9.00
CA THR A 132 -6.41 -9.53 -8.12
C THR A 132 -5.66 -10.60 -8.92
N ARG A 133 -6.34 -11.34 -9.79
CA ARG A 133 -5.70 -12.37 -10.63
C ARG A 133 -4.62 -11.77 -11.54
N ARG A 134 -4.90 -10.61 -12.16
CA ARG A 134 -3.96 -9.93 -13.04
C ARG A 134 -2.71 -9.46 -12.28
N LEU A 135 -2.88 -8.92 -11.09
CA LEU A 135 -1.74 -8.52 -10.24
C LEU A 135 -0.88 -9.72 -9.86
N LEU A 136 -1.51 -10.82 -9.46
CA LEU A 136 -0.79 -12.05 -9.10
C LEU A 136 0.01 -12.60 -10.27
N SER A 137 -0.55 -12.58 -11.50
CA SER A 137 0.21 -13.02 -12.68
C SER A 137 1.42 -12.13 -12.95
N ARG A 138 1.29 -10.80 -12.83
CA ARG A 138 2.42 -9.86 -13.01
C ARG A 138 3.51 -10.06 -11.96
N VAL A 139 3.14 -10.26 -10.71
CA VAL A 139 4.10 -10.55 -9.64
C VAL A 139 4.84 -11.87 -9.94
N ALA A 140 4.12 -12.89 -10.39
CA ALA A 140 4.71 -14.17 -10.77
C ALA A 140 5.69 -14.03 -11.94
N ASP A 141 5.34 -13.23 -12.95
CA ASP A 141 6.21 -12.98 -14.12
C ASP A 141 7.45 -12.15 -13.74
N ALA A 142 7.29 -11.14 -12.90
CA ALA A 142 8.39 -10.33 -12.39
C ALA A 142 9.36 -11.18 -11.56
N THR A 143 8.84 -12.12 -10.77
CA THR A 143 9.65 -13.04 -9.95
C THR A 143 10.39 -14.04 -10.84
N ARG A 144 9.81 -14.48 -11.95
CA ARG A 144 10.47 -15.34 -12.94
C ARG A 144 11.59 -14.62 -13.69
N ALA A 145 11.41 -13.34 -13.97
CA ALA A 145 12.41 -12.52 -14.67
C ALA A 145 13.67 -12.27 -13.81
N VAL A 146 13.56 -12.35 -12.48
CA VAL A 146 14.68 -12.31 -11.53
C VAL A 146 15.12 -13.76 -11.28
N GLY A 147 15.78 -14.39 -12.26
CA GLY A 147 16.26 -15.79 -12.20
C GLY A 147 17.22 -16.02 -11.05
N PRO A 148 17.38 -17.33 -10.62
CA PRO A 148 18.11 -17.73 -9.42
C PRO A 148 19.62 -17.52 -9.48
N UNK A 149 20.06 -16.65 -9.80
CA UNK A 149 21.48 -16.35 -9.93
C UNK A 149 22.18 -15.69 -8.77
N UNK A 150 21.61 -15.40 -7.95
CA UNK A 150 22.33 -14.73 -6.90
C UNK A 150 22.45 -15.49 -5.59
N UNK A 151 21.99 -16.48 -5.54
CA UNK A 151 22.02 -17.21 -4.31
C UNK A 151 23.13 -18.26 -4.21
N UNK A 152 23.70 -18.52 -5.06
CA UNK A 152 24.73 -19.51 -5.07
C UNK A 152 26.13 -18.96 -4.86
N UNK A 153 26.20 -17.83 -4.92
CA UNK A 153 27.56 -17.35 -4.68
C UNK A 153 27.93 -17.07 -3.25
N VAL A 154 27.18 -17.12 -2.32
CA VAL A 154 27.64 -16.85 -0.96
C VAL A 154 28.01 -18.08 -0.08
N VAL A 155 27.65 -19.26 -0.48
CA VAL A 155 27.91 -20.44 0.36
C VAL A 155 29.22 -21.20 0.06
N SER A 156 30.03 -20.74 -0.93
CA SER A 156 31.23 -21.48 -1.35
C SER A 156 32.60 -20.90 -0.91
N ARG A 157 32.65 -20.07 0.18
CA ARG A 157 33.96 -19.57 0.67
C ARG A 157 34.13 -19.67 2.18
N SER A 158 33.89 -20.88 2.73
CA SER A 158 34.23 -21.11 4.13
C SER A 158 34.47 -22.59 4.46
N SER A 159 35.34 -23.24 3.68
CA SER A 159 35.91 -24.51 4.13
C SER A 159 37.11 -24.90 3.30
N ARG A 160 38.21 -24.18 3.43
CA ARG A 160 39.56 -24.73 3.18
C ARG A 160 40.59 -23.80 3.77
N ARG A 161 41.03 -24.09 4.98
CA ARG A 161 42.40 -23.97 5.48
C ARG A 161 42.37 -24.21 6.98
N ALA A 162 42.87 -25.35 7.34
CA ALA A 162 43.84 -25.51 8.41
C ALA A 162 44.17 -26.97 8.61
N SER A 163 45.14 -27.44 7.88
CA SER A 163 45.94 -28.57 8.34
C SER A 163 47.37 -28.16 8.17
N THR A 164 47.97 -27.69 9.22
CA THR A 164 49.44 -27.68 9.31
C THR A 164 49.84 -28.04 10.74
N ARG A 165 50.50 -29.14 10.79
CA ARG A 165 51.17 -29.73 11.96
C ARG A 165 52.05 -28.69 12.67
N CYS A 166 52.02 -28.71 13.97
CA CYS A 166 53.19 -28.28 14.73
C CYS A 166 53.39 -29.24 15.88
N SER A 167 54.50 -29.92 15.79
CA SER A 167 55.04 -30.80 16.80
C SER A 167 55.96 -30.03 17.77
N SER A 168 55.89 -30.46 19.01
CA SER A 168 57.01 -30.55 19.97
C SER A 168 57.38 -29.31 20.84
N ARG A 169 57.40 -29.64 22.08
CA ARG A 169 58.33 -29.25 23.18
C ARG A 169 58.03 -27.93 23.91
N SER A 170 57.78 -27.98 25.14
CA SER A 170 58.53 -28.24 26.30
C SER A 170 58.29 -27.20 27.41
N ARG A 171 57.83 -27.63 28.52
CA ARG A 171 58.19 -27.33 29.90
C ARG A 171 58.12 -25.95 30.49
N ALA A 172 57.59 -25.98 31.69
CA ALA A 172 57.86 -25.15 32.87
C ALA A 172 57.01 -23.88 32.93
N GLY A 173 56.27 -23.71 33.86
CA GLY A 173 56.35 -23.73 35.27
C GLY A 173 55.56 -22.56 35.84
N CYS A 174 54.80 -22.88 36.77
CA CYS A 174 54.74 -22.28 38.08
C CYS A 174 53.68 -21.20 38.37
N ARG A 175 52.78 -21.61 39.22
CA ARG A 175 52.27 -21.02 40.47
C ARG A 175 51.36 -19.77 40.39
N THR A 176 50.20 -20.02 40.76
CA THR A 176 49.42 -19.60 41.97
C THR A 176 49.20 -18.11 42.21
N ARG A 177 47.99 -17.75 42.38
CA ARG A 177 47.34 -17.15 43.56
C ARG A 177 46.02 -16.51 43.15
N ARG A 178 44.96 -17.06 43.62
CA ARG A 178 43.92 -16.66 44.59
C ARG A 178 43.21 -15.33 44.35
N SER A 179 41.95 -15.51 44.10
CA SER A 179 40.72 -14.84 44.52
C SER A 179 40.86 -13.79 45.66
N PRO A 180 39.80 -13.10 46.09
CA PRO A 180 38.43 -12.87 45.57
C PRO A 180 37.91 -11.44 45.89
N GLY A 181 36.67 -11.20 45.66
CA GLY A 181 35.92 -10.13 46.31
C GLY A 181 34.90 -9.43 45.42
N ARG A 182 33.65 -9.83 45.49
CA ARG A 182 32.49 -9.20 46.16
C ARG A 182 32.44 -7.69 45.92
N SER A 183 31.41 -7.13 45.59
CA SER A 183 30.00 -7.21 45.94
C SER A 183 29.25 -6.06 45.27
N SER A 184 28.10 -6.31 44.87
CA SER A 184 26.83 -5.68 45.29
C SER A 184 26.78 -4.16 45.18
N CYS A 185 25.80 -3.48 44.79
CA CYS A 185 24.39 -3.55 45.13
C CYS A 185 23.62 -2.37 44.54
N ARG A 186 22.37 -2.60 44.23
CA ARG A 186 21.16 -1.75 44.37
C ARG A 186 21.11 -0.43 43.64
N SER A 187 20.13 -0.27 42.92
CA SER A 187 18.66 -0.09 42.90
C SER A 187 18.20 1.34 43.14
N ARG A 188 17.41 1.74 42.17
CA ARG A 188 16.17 2.56 42.22
C ARG A 188 16.18 3.89 43.00
N PRO A 189 15.23 4.78 42.74
CA PRO A 189 13.92 4.62 42.15
C PRO A 189 13.77 5.19 40.72
#